data_2c10cdddcb04ee3c225a954860f73b81
#
_entry.id   2c10cdddcb04ee3c225a954860f73b81
#
_cell.length_a   1.000
_cell.length_b   1.000
_cell.length_c   1.000
_cell.angle_alpha   90.00
_cell.angle_beta   90.00
_cell.angle_gamma   90.00
#
_symmetry.space_group_name_H-M   'P 1'
#
loop_
_entity.id
_entity.type
_entity.pdbx_description
1 polymer ?
#
loop_
_entity_poly.entity_id
_entity_poly.type
_entity_poly.pdbx_seq_one_letter_code
_entity_poly.pdbx_strand_id
1 'polypeptide(L)'
;IRRSFESLKGAQKAIIHVYNSTSPLQRKVTFGMSKEEIKKIAIEGVALVKKLLPELPETEVQLEYSPESFSDTEVEYSLEVCEAVMDAWEPTANNPIILNLPATVELFTPNVHADQIEWFCTHLRERDKAVISLHTHNDRGTGTAATELGLLAGADRVEGTLFGNGERTGNLDIVTVALNMYSQGLFPELDFSNIDQIREIYERTTGMTVHDRHPYGGDLVFTAFSGSHQDAIKKGMDLRTKDGATDQDHWQVPYLSIDPRDIGRSYEAIIRINSQSGRR
;
A
#
# COMPACT_ATOMS: atom_id res chain seq x y z
N ILE A 1 1.69 -3.90 24.26
CA ILE A 1 1.11 -5.24 24.03
C ILE A 1 -0.05 -5.51 25.00
N ARG A 2 0.13 -5.52 26.35
CA ARG A 2 -0.98 -5.81 27.30
C ARG A 2 -2.19 -4.89 27.11
N ARG A 3 -1.96 -3.59 26.94
CA ARG A 3 -3.04 -2.62 26.70
C ARG A 3 -3.78 -2.88 25.39
N SER A 4 -3.07 -3.35 24.35
CA SER A 4 -3.69 -3.76 23.10
C SER A 4 -4.64 -4.94 23.30
N PHE A 5 -4.24 -5.97 24.08
CA PHE A 5 -5.09 -7.09 24.40
C PHE A 5 -6.37 -6.69 25.16
N GLU A 6 -6.25 -5.75 26.10
CA GLU A 6 -7.43 -5.21 26.80
C GLU A 6 -8.43 -4.55 25.85
N SER A 7 -7.94 -3.85 24.79
CA SER A 7 -8.79 -3.16 23.83
C SER A 7 -9.44 -4.08 22.80
N LEU A 8 -8.92 -5.30 22.63
CA LEU A 8 -9.41 -6.28 21.64
C LEU A 8 -10.51 -7.20 22.20
N LYS A 9 -10.85 -7.10 23.48
CA LYS A 9 -11.91 -7.93 24.09
C LYS A 9 -13.23 -7.73 23.36
N GLY A 10 -13.81 -8.84 22.87
CA GLY A 10 -15.06 -8.84 22.10
C GLY A 10 -14.87 -8.70 20.58
N ALA A 11 -13.66 -8.51 20.08
CA ALA A 11 -13.38 -8.59 18.64
C ALA A 11 -13.44 -10.06 18.17
N GLN A 12 -14.00 -10.28 16.98
CA GLN A 12 -14.01 -11.62 16.36
C GLN A 12 -12.66 -11.96 15.75
N LYS A 13 -12.03 -10.99 15.10
CA LYS A 13 -10.72 -11.11 14.44
C LYS A 13 -9.86 -9.91 14.76
N ALA A 14 -8.56 -10.14 14.93
CA ALA A 14 -7.62 -9.06 15.18
C ALA A 14 -6.23 -9.39 14.58
N ILE A 15 -5.56 -8.37 14.07
CA ILE A 15 -4.14 -8.42 13.76
C ILE A 15 -3.42 -7.69 14.90
N ILE A 16 -2.48 -8.39 15.54
CA ILE A 16 -1.61 -7.79 16.55
C ILE A 16 -0.26 -7.52 15.89
N HIS A 17 0.05 -6.23 15.74
CA HIS A 17 1.26 -5.76 15.10
C HIS A 17 2.35 -5.49 16.15
N VAL A 18 3.49 -6.17 15.99
CA VAL A 18 4.72 -5.97 16.78
C VAL A 18 5.82 -5.53 15.85
N TYR A 19 6.57 -4.52 16.24
CA TYR A 19 7.67 -4.02 15.45
C TYR A 19 8.81 -3.51 16.31
N ASN A 20 10.01 -3.52 15.77
CA ASN A 20 11.17 -2.81 16.30
C ASN A 20 12.14 -2.51 15.15
N SER A 21 12.85 -1.42 15.26
CA SER A 21 13.81 -1.03 14.21
C SER A 21 15.02 -1.94 14.18
N THR A 22 15.45 -2.29 12.98
CA THR A 22 16.54 -3.24 12.71
C THR A 22 17.74 -2.61 11.99
N SER A 23 17.61 -1.37 11.48
CA SER A 23 18.64 -0.73 10.68
C SER A 23 19.94 -0.45 11.46
N PRO A 24 21.11 -0.46 10.78
CA PRO A 24 22.40 -0.15 11.40
C PRO A 24 22.40 1.18 12.14
N LEU A 25 21.78 2.20 11.56
CA LEU A 25 21.70 3.53 12.13
C LEU A 25 20.89 3.53 13.44
N GLN A 26 19.73 2.89 13.44
CA GLN A 26 18.86 2.80 14.62
C GLN A 26 19.50 1.94 15.73
N ARG A 27 20.12 0.84 15.36
CA ARG A 27 20.89 0.01 16.33
C ARG A 27 21.95 0.84 17.05
N LYS A 28 22.67 1.69 16.31
CA LYS A 28 23.75 2.51 16.84
C LYS A 28 23.25 3.73 17.62
N VAL A 29 22.31 4.49 17.07
CA VAL A 29 21.96 5.83 17.56
C VAL A 29 20.82 5.78 18.57
N THR A 30 19.78 4.98 18.29
CA THR A 30 18.56 4.93 19.09
C THR A 30 18.68 3.94 20.24
N PHE A 31 19.19 2.73 19.94
CA PHE A 31 19.22 1.64 20.92
C PHE A 31 20.58 1.46 21.60
N GLY A 32 21.69 1.74 20.91
CA GLY A 32 23.02 1.39 21.39
C GLY A 32 23.21 -0.12 21.56
N MET A 33 22.58 -0.94 20.71
CA MET A 33 22.47 -2.39 20.83
C MET A 33 23.08 -3.11 19.63
N SER A 34 23.54 -4.33 19.89
CA SER A 34 24.02 -5.29 18.87
C SER A 34 22.85 -5.91 18.09
N LYS A 35 23.16 -6.59 16.99
CA LYS A 35 22.18 -7.38 16.19
C LYS A 35 21.45 -8.40 17.05
N GLU A 36 22.17 -9.13 17.90
CA GLU A 36 21.60 -10.15 18.78
C GLU A 36 20.62 -9.57 19.81
N GLU A 37 20.96 -8.41 20.39
CA GLU A 37 20.06 -7.75 21.35
C GLU A 37 18.79 -7.22 20.67
N ILE A 38 18.89 -6.67 19.47
CA ILE A 38 17.72 -6.22 18.68
C ILE A 38 16.83 -7.42 18.27
N LYS A 39 17.41 -8.51 17.81
CA LYS A 39 16.68 -9.75 17.50
C LYS A 39 15.96 -10.30 18.74
N LYS A 40 16.60 -10.26 19.90
CA LYS A 40 16.00 -10.66 21.16
C LYS A 40 14.76 -9.84 21.53
N ILE A 41 14.74 -8.53 21.29
CA ILE A 41 13.57 -7.67 21.49
C ILE A 41 12.38 -8.19 20.68
N ALA A 42 12.60 -8.51 19.40
CA ALA A 42 11.54 -9.07 18.54
C ALA A 42 10.97 -10.37 19.09
N ILE A 43 11.85 -11.32 19.44
CA ILE A 43 11.47 -12.63 20.00
C ILE A 43 10.69 -12.47 21.30
N GLU A 44 11.16 -11.63 22.23
CA GLU A 44 10.49 -11.39 23.52
C GLU A 44 9.12 -10.74 23.35
N GLY A 45 9.00 -9.79 22.38
CA GLY A 45 7.73 -9.17 22.01
C GLY A 45 6.71 -10.19 21.53
N VAL A 46 7.11 -11.06 20.61
CA VAL A 46 6.27 -12.12 20.05
C VAL A 46 5.91 -13.17 21.11
N ALA A 47 6.87 -13.60 21.91
CA ALA A 47 6.63 -14.53 23.02
C ALA A 47 5.59 -13.97 24.02
N LEU A 48 5.63 -12.66 24.28
CA LEU A 48 4.63 -12.00 25.13
C LEU A 48 3.24 -12.01 24.47
N VAL A 49 3.14 -11.73 23.15
CA VAL A 49 1.86 -11.84 22.42
C VAL A 49 1.31 -13.26 22.56
N LYS A 50 2.12 -14.28 22.25
CA LYS A 50 1.73 -15.70 22.35
C LYS A 50 1.25 -16.08 23.76
N LYS A 51 1.94 -15.59 24.80
CA LYS A 51 1.55 -15.81 26.20
C LYS A 51 0.20 -15.21 26.56
N LEU A 52 -0.19 -14.11 25.91
CA LEU A 52 -1.43 -13.40 26.19
C LEU A 52 -2.64 -13.90 25.39
N LEU A 53 -2.45 -14.74 24.35
CA LEU A 53 -3.54 -15.27 23.53
C LEU A 53 -4.71 -15.87 24.36
N PRO A 54 -4.49 -16.60 25.47
CA PRO A 54 -5.59 -17.10 26.28
C PRO A 54 -6.49 -16.02 26.92
N GLU A 55 -6.07 -14.75 26.93
CA GLU A 55 -6.90 -13.63 27.39
C GLU A 55 -7.96 -13.20 26.34
N LEU A 56 -7.86 -13.71 25.11
CA LEU A 56 -8.77 -13.46 23.98
C LEU A 56 -9.32 -14.78 23.39
N PRO A 57 -10.05 -15.60 24.19
CA PRO A 57 -10.40 -16.96 23.78
C PRO A 57 -11.38 -17.02 22.59
N GLU A 58 -12.11 -15.93 22.33
CA GLU A 58 -13.11 -15.84 21.24
C GLU A 58 -12.60 -15.05 20.02
N THR A 59 -11.35 -14.55 20.07
CA THR A 59 -10.77 -13.74 19.00
C THR A 59 -9.79 -14.57 18.18
N GLU A 60 -10.00 -14.63 16.88
CA GLU A 60 -9.01 -15.13 15.92
C GLU A 60 -7.89 -14.09 15.79
N VAL A 61 -6.71 -14.41 16.32
CA VAL A 61 -5.56 -13.49 16.33
C VAL A 61 -4.55 -13.92 15.27
N GLN A 62 -4.20 -12.98 14.38
CA GLN A 62 -3.06 -13.09 13.48
C GLN A 62 -1.93 -12.18 13.95
N LEU A 63 -0.69 -12.66 13.90
CA LEU A 63 0.47 -11.84 14.23
C LEU A 63 0.96 -11.13 12.98
N GLU A 64 1.26 -9.85 13.12
CA GLU A 64 2.05 -9.07 12.18
C GLU A 64 3.36 -8.65 12.84
N TYR A 65 4.47 -8.85 12.15
CA TYR A 65 5.78 -8.38 12.58
C TYR A 65 6.43 -7.51 11.50
N SER A 66 6.96 -6.37 11.91
CA SER A 66 7.76 -5.50 11.03
C SER A 66 9.18 -5.34 11.55
N PRO A 67 10.22 -5.74 10.78
CA PRO A 67 11.57 -5.24 10.97
C PRO A 67 11.61 -3.78 10.48
N GLU A 68 11.26 -2.83 11.35
CA GLU A 68 11.18 -1.42 10.99
C GLU A 68 12.49 -0.94 10.36
N SER A 69 12.41 -0.08 9.35
CA SER A 69 13.53 0.31 8.49
C SER A 69 14.13 -0.86 7.69
N PHE A 70 13.27 -1.80 7.21
CA PHE A 70 13.72 -2.93 6.40
C PHE A 70 14.56 -2.49 5.20
N SER A 71 14.14 -1.46 4.48
CA SER A 71 14.86 -0.95 3.30
C SER A 71 16.27 -0.44 3.61
N ASP A 72 16.54 -0.07 4.86
CA ASP A 72 17.85 0.42 5.35
C ASP A 72 18.61 -0.63 6.19
N THR A 73 18.07 -1.82 6.29
CA THR A 73 18.65 -2.94 7.04
C THR A 73 19.35 -3.88 6.06
N GLU A 74 20.43 -4.53 6.51
CA GLU A 74 21.02 -5.63 5.76
C GLU A 74 19.96 -6.71 5.53
N VAL A 75 19.67 -7.06 4.28
CA VAL A 75 18.55 -7.93 3.92
C VAL A 75 18.67 -9.32 4.56
N GLU A 76 19.90 -9.84 4.68
CA GLU A 76 20.19 -11.10 5.35
C GLU A 76 19.84 -11.04 6.85
N TYR A 77 20.11 -9.90 7.50
CA TYR A 77 19.77 -9.72 8.91
C TYR A 77 18.28 -9.53 9.12
N SER A 78 17.60 -8.84 8.21
CA SER A 78 16.13 -8.76 8.24
C SER A 78 15.49 -10.14 8.13
N LEU A 79 16.01 -10.99 7.23
CA LEU A 79 15.57 -12.37 7.08
C LEU A 79 15.80 -13.17 8.36
N GLU A 80 17.01 -13.09 8.95
CA GLU A 80 17.35 -13.76 10.20
C GLU A 80 16.39 -13.40 11.34
N VAL A 81 16.07 -12.10 11.50
CA VAL A 81 15.14 -11.65 12.54
C VAL A 81 13.72 -12.15 12.28
N CYS A 82 13.25 -12.07 11.04
CA CYS A 82 11.90 -12.56 10.67
C CYS A 82 11.76 -14.06 10.87
N GLU A 83 12.77 -14.86 10.51
CA GLU A 83 12.77 -16.30 10.75
C GLU A 83 12.80 -16.64 12.24
N ALA A 84 13.57 -15.90 13.06
CA ALA A 84 13.56 -16.06 14.52
C ALA A 84 12.18 -15.70 15.13
N VAL A 85 11.49 -14.72 14.58
CA VAL A 85 10.10 -14.37 14.94
C VAL A 85 9.15 -15.50 14.54
N MET A 86 9.30 -16.08 13.34
CA MET A 86 8.51 -17.24 12.90
C MET A 86 8.72 -18.44 13.82
N ASP A 87 9.96 -18.73 14.20
CA ASP A 87 10.29 -19.82 15.13
C ASP A 87 9.62 -19.59 16.53
N ALA A 88 9.52 -18.35 17.00
CA ALA A 88 8.86 -18.02 18.26
C ALA A 88 7.33 -18.06 18.18
N TRP A 89 6.76 -17.64 17.05
CA TRP A 89 5.31 -17.61 16.82
C TRP A 89 4.75 -18.97 16.44
N GLU A 90 5.48 -19.74 15.63
CA GLU A 90 5.06 -21.03 15.06
C GLU A 90 3.84 -20.89 14.14
N PRO A 91 3.93 -20.11 13.05
CA PRO A 91 2.81 -19.92 12.12
C PRO A 91 2.46 -21.22 11.41
N THR A 92 1.22 -21.29 10.92
CA THR A 92 0.73 -22.40 10.10
C THR A 92 0.20 -21.88 8.77
N ALA A 93 0.05 -22.74 7.77
CA ALA A 93 -0.56 -22.36 6.49
C ALA A 93 -2.01 -21.85 6.66
N ASN A 94 -2.72 -22.28 7.70
CA ASN A 94 -4.09 -21.82 7.99
C ASN A 94 -4.13 -20.53 8.83
N ASN A 95 -3.05 -20.18 9.51
CA ASN A 95 -2.87 -18.92 10.24
C ASN A 95 -1.44 -18.42 10.01
N PRO A 96 -1.16 -17.90 8.79
CA PRO A 96 0.16 -17.41 8.44
C PRO A 96 0.49 -16.15 9.23
N ILE A 97 1.77 -15.94 9.50
CA ILE A 97 2.25 -14.66 10.02
C ILE A 97 2.28 -13.61 8.89
N ILE A 98 1.98 -12.36 9.21
CA ILE A 98 2.26 -11.25 8.32
C ILE A 98 3.67 -10.74 8.62
N LEU A 99 4.56 -10.81 7.64
CA LEU A 99 5.87 -10.17 7.67
C LEU A 99 5.79 -8.89 6.84
N ASN A 100 5.70 -7.76 7.52
CA ASN A 100 5.54 -6.47 6.88
C ASN A 100 6.91 -5.81 6.74
N LEU A 101 7.31 -5.52 5.50
CA LEU A 101 8.66 -5.08 5.12
C LEU A 101 8.63 -3.57 4.79
N PRO A 102 8.84 -2.66 5.78
CA PRO A 102 8.64 -1.25 5.54
C PRO A 102 9.84 -0.57 4.88
N ALA A 103 9.59 0.20 3.85
CA ALA A 103 10.45 1.29 3.44
C ALA A 103 10.12 2.51 4.32
N THR A 104 10.55 2.46 5.59
CA THR A 104 10.23 3.47 6.61
C THR A 104 10.67 4.86 6.20
N VAL A 105 11.79 4.94 5.49
CA VAL A 105 12.19 6.08 4.68
C VAL A 105 12.50 5.56 3.28
N GLU A 106 12.01 6.21 2.26
CA GLU A 106 12.27 5.83 0.87
C GLU A 106 13.72 6.22 0.48
N LEU A 107 14.66 5.30 0.70
CA LEU A 107 16.10 5.54 0.49
C LEU A 107 16.56 5.16 -0.92
N PHE A 108 16.01 4.10 -1.49
CA PHE A 108 16.45 3.53 -2.76
C PHE A 108 15.47 3.80 -3.90
N THR A 109 15.93 3.53 -5.11
CA THR A 109 15.04 3.53 -6.28
C THR A 109 14.08 2.32 -6.23
N PRO A 110 12.89 2.40 -6.86
CA PRO A 110 11.88 1.34 -6.80
C PRO A 110 12.38 -0.04 -7.21
N ASN A 111 13.25 -0.12 -8.22
CA ASN A 111 13.83 -1.40 -8.67
C ASN A 111 14.74 -2.03 -7.60
N VAL A 112 15.56 -1.23 -6.91
CA VAL A 112 16.43 -1.74 -5.82
C VAL A 112 15.58 -2.24 -4.65
N HIS A 113 14.50 -1.51 -4.31
CA HIS A 113 13.57 -1.99 -3.29
C HIS A 113 12.91 -3.31 -3.71
N ALA A 114 12.50 -3.44 -4.97
CA ALA A 114 11.94 -4.69 -5.50
C ALA A 114 12.95 -5.85 -5.45
N ASP A 115 14.21 -5.59 -5.79
CA ASP A 115 15.29 -6.59 -5.67
C ASP A 115 15.45 -7.10 -4.22
N GLN A 116 15.33 -6.20 -3.22
CA GLN A 116 15.34 -6.59 -1.80
C GLN A 116 14.14 -7.49 -1.45
N ILE A 117 12.94 -7.16 -1.95
CA ILE A 117 11.73 -7.95 -1.73
C ILE A 117 11.84 -9.32 -2.39
N GLU A 118 12.29 -9.39 -3.65
CA GLU A 118 12.47 -10.66 -4.36
C GLU A 118 13.48 -11.55 -3.64
N TRP A 119 14.60 -10.98 -3.24
CA TRP A 119 15.61 -11.72 -2.50
C TRP A 119 15.04 -12.26 -1.18
N PHE A 120 14.33 -11.44 -0.42
CA PHE A 120 13.70 -11.86 0.84
C PHE A 120 12.68 -12.98 0.59
N CYS A 121 11.76 -12.82 -0.36
CA CYS A 121 10.73 -13.80 -0.67
C CYS A 121 11.30 -15.16 -1.10
N THR A 122 12.42 -15.15 -1.86
CA THR A 122 13.04 -16.37 -2.37
C THR A 122 13.93 -17.09 -1.34
N HIS A 123 14.38 -16.42 -0.29
CA HIS A 123 15.23 -16.98 0.75
C HIS A 123 14.48 -17.32 2.05
N LEU A 124 13.25 -16.82 2.22
CA LEU A 124 12.47 -17.08 3.42
C LEU A 124 12.09 -18.55 3.53
N ARG A 125 12.45 -19.20 4.65
CA ARG A 125 12.00 -20.55 4.98
C ARG A 125 10.48 -20.56 5.15
N GLU A 126 9.84 -21.68 4.77
CA GLU A 126 8.40 -21.89 4.97
C GLU A 126 7.56 -20.69 4.47
N ARG A 127 7.90 -20.22 3.24
CA ARG A 127 7.26 -19.06 2.60
C ARG A 127 5.72 -19.16 2.58
N ASP A 128 5.19 -20.37 2.51
CA ASP A 128 3.77 -20.71 2.54
C ASP A 128 3.08 -20.44 3.91
N LYS A 129 3.86 -20.19 4.96
CA LYS A 129 3.37 -19.82 6.28
C LYS A 129 3.46 -18.31 6.56
N ALA A 130 3.83 -17.52 5.58
CA ALA A 130 3.99 -16.08 5.71
C ALA A 130 3.26 -15.32 4.61
N VAL A 131 2.58 -14.23 4.98
CA VAL A 131 2.07 -13.20 4.08
C VAL A 131 3.09 -12.08 4.07
N ILE A 132 3.71 -11.82 2.93
CA ILE A 132 4.66 -10.71 2.77
C ILE A 132 3.89 -9.44 2.46
N SER A 133 3.98 -8.46 3.36
CA SER A 133 3.31 -7.17 3.25
C SER A 133 4.31 -6.05 2.97
N LEU A 134 3.94 -5.12 2.13
CA LEU A 134 4.71 -3.91 1.83
C LEU A 134 4.13 -2.70 2.54
N HIS A 135 5.00 -1.87 3.09
CA HIS A 135 4.65 -0.62 3.74
C HIS A 135 5.62 0.46 3.29
N THR A 136 5.31 1.11 2.18
CA THR A 136 6.19 2.15 1.63
C THR A 136 5.79 3.54 2.10
N HIS A 137 6.80 4.42 2.25
CA HIS A 137 6.63 5.86 2.34
C HIS A 137 6.97 6.51 1.00
N ASN A 138 6.78 7.81 0.88
CA ASN A 138 6.86 8.55 -0.39
C ASN A 138 7.90 9.68 -0.37
N ASP A 139 9.01 9.50 0.38
CA ASP A 139 10.03 10.54 0.56
C ASP A 139 10.69 11.00 -0.75
N ARG A 140 10.77 10.11 -1.73
CA ARG A 140 11.31 10.37 -3.07
C ARG A 140 10.23 10.63 -4.12
N GLY A 141 8.94 10.50 -3.75
CA GLY A 141 7.82 10.57 -4.69
C GLY A 141 7.65 9.32 -5.55
N THR A 142 8.23 8.19 -5.17
CA THR A 142 8.18 6.94 -5.94
C THR A 142 7.58 5.76 -5.16
N GLY A 143 6.92 6.02 -4.03
CA GLY A 143 6.34 4.98 -3.16
C GLY A 143 5.34 4.06 -3.88
N THR A 144 4.49 4.61 -4.75
CA THR A 144 3.59 3.82 -5.60
C THR A 144 4.37 2.87 -6.51
N ALA A 145 5.37 3.37 -7.23
CA ALA A 145 6.18 2.55 -8.12
C ALA A 145 6.98 1.47 -7.38
N ALA A 146 7.52 1.80 -6.18
CA ALA A 146 8.20 0.84 -5.32
C ALA A 146 7.27 -0.29 -4.88
N THR A 147 6.01 0.04 -4.55
CA THR A 147 5.00 -0.95 -4.17
C THR A 147 4.59 -1.84 -5.34
N GLU A 148 4.31 -1.27 -6.51
CA GLU A 148 3.95 -2.05 -7.71
C GLU A 148 5.05 -3.04 -8.08
N LEU A 149 6.31 -2.58 -8.10
CA LEU A 149 7.44 -3.46 -8.38
C LEU A 149 7.66 -4.50 -7.27
N GLY A 150 7.42 -4.15 -6.00
CA GLY A 150 7.50 -5.08 -4.88
C GLY A 150 6.43 -6.18 -4.93
N LEU A 151 5.21 -5.87 -5.40
CA LEU A 151 4.18 -6.88 -5.67
C LEU A 151 4.61 -7.82 -6.78
N LEU A 152 5.19 -7.31 -7.87
CA LEU A 152 5.75 -8.14 -8.95
C LEU A 152 6.93 -8.99 -8.48
N ALA A 153 7.65 -8.54 -7.44
CA ALA A 153 8.77 -9.24 -6.83
C ALA A 153 8.36 -10.35 -5.83
N GLY A 154 7.04 -10.55 -5.60
CA GLY A 154 6.53 -11.66 -4.81
C GLY A 154 5.88 -11.30 -3.49
N ALA A 155 5.60 -10.03 -3.22
CA ALA A 155 4.78 -9.63 -2.07
C ALA A 155 3.29 -9.98 -2.30
N ASP A 156 2.58 -10.24 -1.19
CA ASP A 156 1.18 -10.70 -1.20
C ASP A 156 0.20 -9.61 -0.80
N ARG A 157 0.64 -8.61 -0.03
CA ARG A 157 -0.20 -7.63 0.65
C ARG A 157 0.47 -6.26 0.65
N VAL A 158 -0.31 -5.22 0.72
CA VAL A 158 0.18 -3.84 0.89
C VAL A 158 -0.53 -3.15 2.04
N GLU A 159 0.16 -2.23 2.67
CA GLU A 159 -0.36 -1.29 3.66
C GLU A 159 -0.14 0.14 3.19
N GLY A 160 -1.10 0.98 3.47
CA GLY A 160 -1.02 2.39 3.14
C GLY A 160 -2.22 3.15 3.69
N THR A 161 -2.42 4.34 3.15
CA THR A 161 -3.49 5.24 3.61
C THR A 161 -4.26 5.80 2.42
N LEU A 162 -5.47 6.26 2.69
CA LEU A 162 -6.23 6.97 1.67
C LEU A 162 -5.49 8.27 1.31
N PHE A 163 -5.30 8.48 0.02
CA PHE A 163 -4.65 9.67 -0.57
C PHE A 163 -3.24 9.95 -0.03
N GLY A 164 -2.55 8.91 0.47
CA GLY A 164 -1.16 9.01 0.91
C GLY A 164 -0.95 9.77 2.23
N ASN A 165 -1.98 9.86 3.09
CA ASN A 165 -1.83 10.51 4.39
C ASN A 165 -0.75 9.81 5.25
N GLY A 166 0.03 10.56 6.01
CA GLY A 166 1.05 9.99 6.89
C GLY A 166 2.16 10.97 7.25
N GLU A 167 3.20 10.43 7.85
CA GLU A 167 4.37 11.21 8.24
C GLU A 167 5.19 11.70 7.05
N ARG A 168 5.85 12.84 7.20
CA ARG A 168 6.73 13.49 6.22
C ARG A 168 5.99 13.76 4.89
N THR A 169 6.33 13.03 3.83
CA THR A 169 5.71 13.11 2.49
C THR A 169 4.51 12.19 2.32
N GLY A 170 4.16 11.44 3.35
CA GLY A 170 3.05 10.49 3.40
C GLY A 170 3.45 9.03 3.21
N ASN A 171 2.47 8.18 3.43
CA ASN A 171 2.53 6.74 3.19
C ASN A 171 2.16 6.41 1.74
N LEU A 172 2.24 5.14 1.40
CA LEU A 172 1.64 4.63 0.17
C LEU A 172 0.18 5.10 0.05
N ASP A 173 -0.14 5.64 -1.11
CA ASP A 173 -1.52 5.95 -1.46
C ASP A 173 -2.23 4.70 -1.98
N ILE A 174 -3.08 4.11 -1.15
CA ILE A 174 -3.86 2.91 -1.48
C ILE A 174 -4.82 3.16 -2.66
N VAL A 175 -5.38 4.37 -2.78
CA VAL A 175 -6.28 4.71 -3.89
C VAL A 175 -5.54 4.60 -5.21
N THR A 176 -4.35 5.20 -5.29
CA THR A 176 -3.55 5.17 -6.52
C THR A 176 -3.11 3.75 -6.89
N VAL A 177 -2.58 2.98 -5.94
CA VAL A 177 -2.14 1.59 -6.23
C VAL A 177 -3.29 0.70 -6.65
N ALA A 178 -4.41 0.75 -5.94
CA ALA A 178 -5.58 -0.08 -6.26
C ALA A 178 -6.14 0.25 -7.65
N LEU A 179 -6.25 1.54 -8.01
CA LEU A 179 -6.75 1.95 -9.32
C LEU A 179 -5.72 1.73 -10.44
N ASN A 180 -4.41 1.76 -10.13
CA ASN A 180 -3.39 1.31 -11.07
C ASN A 180 -3.54 -0.19 -11.38
N MET A 181 -3.73 -1.03 -10.36
CA MET A 181 -4.03 -2.46 -10.54
C MET A 181 -5.30 -2.67 -11.38
N TYR A 182 -6.37 -1.94 -11.06
CA TYR A 182 -7.62 -1.97 -11.81
C TYR A 182 -7.41 -1.61 -13.29
N SER A 183 -6.61 -0.60 -13.59
CA SER A 183 -6.28 -0.19 -14.96
C SER A 183 -5.54 -1.28 -15.77
N GLN A 184 -4.93 -2.24 -15.09
CA GLN A 184 -4.26 -3.40 -15.69
C GLN A 184 -5.16 -4.66 -15.70
N GLY A 185 -6.43 -4.53 -15.35
CA GLY A 185 -7.38 -5.64 -15.32
C GLY A 185 -7.29 -6.52 -14.05
N LEU A 186 -6.64 -6.04 -12.99
CA LEU A 186 -6.58 -6.70 -11.70
C LEU A 186 -7.58 -6.06 -10.74
N PHE A 187 -8.54 -6.83 -10.25
CA PHE A 187 -9.53 -6.32 -9.31
C PHE A 187 -8.95 -6.30 -7.88
N PRO A 188 -8.79 -5.11 -7.26
CA PRO A 188 -8.13 -4.99 -5.96
C PRO A 188 -9.03 -5.33 -4.76
N GLU A 189 -10.27 -5.81 -4.99
CA GLU A 189 -11.30 -6.08 -3.96
C GLU A 189 -11.63 -4.87 -3.07
N LEU A 190 -11.37 -3.66 -3.56
CA LEU A 190 -11.72 -2.40 -2.92
C LEU A 190 -12.74 -1.65 -3.78
N ASP A 191 -13.72 -1.05 -3.14
CA ASP A 191 -14.78 -0.29 -3.82
C ASP A 191 -14.46 1.21 -3.82
N PHE A 192 -14.08 1.73 -4.98
CA PHE A 192 -13.88 3.16 -5.24
C PHE A 192 -14.98 3.74 -6.16
N SER A 193 -16.10 3.06 -6.34
CA SER A 193 -17.20 3.49 -7.22
C SER A 193 -17.79 4.86 -6.86
N ASN A 194 -17.45 5.41 -5.71
CA ASN A 194 -17.81 6.76 -5.30
C ASN A 194 -16.58 7.46 -4.64
N ILE A 195 -15.57 7.74 -5.45
CA ILE A 195 -14.31 8.32 -4.96
C ILE A 195 -14.50 9.71 -4.34
N ASP A 196 -15.46 10.50 -4.81
CA ASP A 196 -15.72 11.84 -4.28
C ASP A 196 -16.25 11.78 -2.84
N GLN A 197 -17.09 10.81 -2.51
CA GLN A 197 -17.54 10.58 -1.13
C GLN A 197 -16.41 10.14 -0.22
N ILE A 198 -15.52 9.27 -0.70
CA ILE A 198 -14.34 8.82 0.05
C ILE A 198 -13.43 10.02 0.33
N ARG A 199 -13.21 10.88 -0.68
CA ARG A 199 -12.43 12.12 -0.54
C ARG A 199 -13.06 13.07 0.46
N GLU A 200 -14.37 13.30 0.39
CA GLU A 200 -15.08 14.16 1.35
C GLU A 200 -14.93 13.69 2.79
N ILE A 201 -15.08 12.37 3.03
CA ILE A 201 -14.87 11.78 4.35
C ILE A 201 -13.43 12.00 4.82
N TYR A 202 -12.45 11.73 3.94
CA TYR A 202 -11.04 11.94 4.23
C TYR A 202 -10.74 13.39 4.60
N GLU A 203 -11.15 14.36 3.78
CA GLU A 203 -10.89 15.77 3.98
C GLU A 203 -11.56 16.29 5.28
N ARG A 204 -12.78 15.86 5.54
CA ARG A 204 -13.51 16.22 6.77
C ARG A 204 -12.85 15.66 8.03
N THR A 205 -12.36 14.43 7.97
CA THR A 205 -11.79 13.75 9.18
C THR A 205 -10.36 14.16 9.46
N THR A 206 -9.57 14.43 8.43
CA THR A 206 -8.15 14.80 8.58
C THR A 206 -7.92 16.30 8.60
N GLY A 207 -8.84 17.10 8.06
CA GLY A 207 -8.65 18.53 7.81
C GLY A 207 -7.65 18.83 6.68
N MET A 208 -7.27 17.82 5.89
CA MET A 208 -6.33 17.95 4.78
C MET A 208 -7.08 17.84 3.46
N THR A 209 -6.70 18.66 2.47
CA THR A 209 -7.30 18.63 1.12
C THR A 209 -6.53 17.69 0.20
N VAL A 210 -7.24 16.96 -0.64
CA VAL A 210 -6.64 16.19 -1.74
C VAL A 210 -6.27 17.16 -2.86
N HIS A 211 -5.04 17.04 -3.37
CA HIS A 211 -4.55 17.91 -4.42
C HIS A 211 -5.35 17.74 -5.72
N ASP A 212 -5.67 18.85 -6.41
CA ASP A 212 -6.49 18.85 -7.65
C ASP A 212 -5.97 17.92 -8.75
N ARG A 213 -4.68 17.59 -8.76
CA ARG A 213 -4.04 16.69 -9.71
C ARG A 213 -3.63 15.36 -9.09
N HIS A 214 -4.20 15.01 -7.94
CA HIS A 214 -3.98 13.71 -7.34
C HIS A 214 -4.51 12.62 -8.28
N PRO A 215 -3.73 11.55 -8.55
CA PRO A 215 -4.18 10.47 -9.43
C PRO A 215 -5.58 9.98 -9.05
N TYR A 216 -6.46 9.89 -10.04
CA TYR A 216 -7.87 9.48 -9.93
C TYR A 216 -8.74 10.37 -9.03
N GLY A 217 -8.26 10.84 -7.87
CA GLY A 217 -9.04 11.54 -6.86
C GLY A 217 -9.11 13.07 -7.03
N GLY A 218 -8.22 13.67 -7.78
CA GLY A 218 -8.14 15.13 -7.94
C GLY A 218 -9.23 15.69 -8.89
N ASP A 219 -9.62 16.94 -8.70
CA ASP A 219 -10.70 17.59 -9.48
C ASP A 219 -10.35 17.76 -10.97
N LEU A 220 -9.08 17.80 -11.32
CA LEU A 220 -8.62 18.07 -12.69
C LEU A 220 -8.19 16.83 -13.48
N VAL A 221 -8.27 15.63 -12.90
CA VAL A 221 -7.68 14.42 -13.52
C VAL A 221 -8.46 13.90 -14.71
N PHE A 222 -9.76 14.15 -14.79
CA PHE A 222 -10.62 13.77 -15.92
C PHE A 222 -11.03 14.98 -16.76
N THR A 223 -10.18 16.01 -16.84
CA THR A 223 -10.43 17.21 -17.61
C THR A 223 -9.41 17.36 -18.71
N ALA A 224 -9.84 17.79 -19.90
CA ALA A 224 -8.95 18.18 -20.98
C ALA A 224 -9.15 19.64 -21.35
N PHE A 225 -8.04 20.38 -21.50
CA PHE A 225 -8.04 21.79 -21.88
C PHE A 225 -7.75 22.00 -23.36
N SER A 226 -7.00 21.10 -24.01
CA SER A 226 -6.70 21.15 -25.43
C SER A 226 -7.88 20.70 -26.27
N GLY A 227 -8.25 21.47 -27.29
CA GLY A 227 -9.33 21.12 -28.20
C GLY A 227 -9.08 19.80 -28.96
N SER A 228 -7.84 19.50 -29.31
CA SER A 228 -7.47 18.24 -29.94
C SER A 228 -7.64 17.03 -28.99
N HIS A 229 -7.33 17.20 -27.71
CA HIS A 229 -7.57 16.14 -26.71
C HIS A 229 -9.06 15.92 -26.49
N GLN A 230 -9.86 16.98 -26.37
CA GLN A 230 -11.30 16.90 -26.22
C GLN A 230 -11.95 16.20 -27.41
N ASP A 231 -11.52 16.50 -28.66
CA ASP A 231 -12.01 15.84 -29.88
C ASP A 231 -11.66 14.35 -29.89
N ALA A 232 -10.43 14.00 -29.51
CA ALA A 232 -9.98 12.60 -29.45
C ALA A 232 -10.75 11.79 -28.38
N ILE A 233 -10.98 12.35 -27.19
CA ILE A 233 -11.75 11.71 -26.13
C ILE A 233 -13.19 11.49 -26.61
N LYS A 234 -13.82 12.52 -27.19
CA LYS A 234 -15.18 12.39 -27.75
C LYS A 234 -15.26 11.28 -28.79
N LYS A 235 -14.34 11.26 -29.76
CA LYS A 235 -14.29 10.20 -30.77
C LYS A 235 -14.12 8.80 -30.19
N GLY A 236 -13.28 8.67 -29.16
CA GLY A 236 -13.10 7.41 -28.44
C GLY A 236 -14.37 6.94 -27.74
N MET A 237 -15.06 7.85 -27.05
CA MET A 237 -16.34 7.56 -26.41
C MET A 237 -17.44 7.18 -27.43
N ASP A 238 -17.54 7.96 -28.52
CA ASP A 238 -18.51 7.71 -29.59
C ASP A 238 -18.25 6.36 -30.27
N LEU A 239 -16.99 5.97 -30.47
CA LEU A 239 -16.62 4.68 -31.04
C LEU A 239 -17.01 3.53 -30.13
N ARG A 240 -16.69 3.59 -28.83
CA ARG A 240 -17.11 2.56 -27.85
C ARG A 240 -18.62 2.37 -27.83
N THR A 241 -19.38 3.46 -27.86
CA THR A 241 -20.84 3.39 -27.91
C THR A 241 -21.33 2.74 -29.21
N LYS A 242 -20.72 3.08 -30.35
CA LYS A 242 -21.09 2.53 -31.66
C LYS A 242 -20.77 1.03 -31.76
N ASP A 243 -19.64 0.60 -31.21
CA ASP A 243 -19.21 -0.79 -31.23
C ASP A 243 -19.94 -1.65 -30.18
N GLY A 244 -20.80 -1.05 -29.37
CA GLY A 244 -21.55 -1.74 -28.30
C GLY A 244 -20.67 -2.26 -27.18
N ALA A 245 -19.51 -1.59 -26.96
CA ALA A 245 -18.58 -1.98 -25.89
C ALA A 245 -19.24 -1.91 -24.52
N THR A 246 -18.96 -2.92 -23.71
CA THR A 246 -19.45 -3.09 -22.34
C THR A 246 -18.37 -2.73 -21.32
N ASP A 247 -18.72 -2.74 -20.04
CA ASP A 247 -17.77 -2.54 -18.95
C ASP A 247 -16.74 -3.69 -18.82
N GLN A 248 -16.98 -4.82 -19.50
CA GLN A 248 -16.04 -5.96 -19.57
C GLN A 248 -14.99 -5.82 -20.68
N ASP A 249 -15.20 -4.89 -21.61
CA ASP A 249 -14.28 -4.67 -22.70
C ASP A 249 -13.13 -3.76 -22.24
N HIS A 250 -11.92 -4.07 -22.72
CA HIS A 250 -10.75 -3.27 -22.40
C HIS A 250 -10.99 -1.78 -22.70
N TRP A 251 -10.62 -0.91 -21.74
CA TRP A 251 -10.78 0.53 -21.88
C TRP A 251 -9.83 1.10 -22.93
N GLN A 252 -10.36 1.78 -23.94
CA GLN A 252 -9.59 2.32 -25.06
C GLN A 252 -10.08 3.71 -25.46
N VAL A 253 -10.05 4.65 -24.53
CA VAL A 253 -10.33 6.05 -24.82
C VAL A 253 -9.05 6.87 -24.70
N PRO A 254 -8.63 7.62 -25.74
CA PRO A 254 -7.43 8.45 -25.67
C PRO A 254 -7.44 9.39 -24.47
N TYR A 255 -6.28 9.59 -23.83
CA TYR A 255 -6.07 10.50 -22.70
C TYR A 255 -6.81 10.17 -21.39
N LEU A 256 -7.55 9.09 -21.33
CA LEU A 256 -8.19 8.60 -20.09
C LEU A 256 -7.67 7.20 -19.79
N SER A 257 -7.08 7.01 -18.61
CA SER A 257 -6.48 5.74 -18.18
C SER A 257 -7.52 4.68 -17.79
N ILE A 258 -8.68 5.12 -17.30
CA ILE A 258 -9.84 4.29 -16.93
C ILE A 258 -11.11 5.01 -17.35
N ASP A 259 -12.24 4.32 -17.31
CA ASP A 259 -13.55 4.96 -17.42
C ASP A 259 -13.81 5.76 -16.12
N PRO A 260 -14.01 7.08 -16.19
CA PRO A 260 -14.32 7.87 -14.99
C PRO A 260 -15.58 7.38 -14.24
N ARG A 261 -16.52 6.73 -14.94
CA ARG A 261 -17.77 6.21 -14.36
C ARG A 261 -17.51 5.06 -13.38
N ASP A 262 -16.42 4.30 -13.56
CA ASP A 262 -16.06 3.19 -12.67
C ASP A 262 -15.76 3.66 -11.24
N ILE A 263 -15.39 4.93 -11.09
CA ILE A 263 -15.14 5.57 -9.79
C ILE A 263 -16.17 6.65 -9.44
N GLY A 264 -17.33 6.63 -10.10
CA GLY A 264 -18.44 7.56 -9.84
C GLY A 264 -18.25 8.96 -10.39
N ARG A 265 -17.31 9.16 -11.33
CA ARG A 265 -17.02 10.46 -11.92
C ARG A 265 -17.45 10.53 -13.39
N SER A 266 -17.33 11.68 -13.98
CA SER A 266 -17.57 11.91 -15.40
C SER A 266 -16.39 12.61 -16.05
N TYR A 267 -16.19 12.40 -17.34
CA TYR A 267 -15.30 13.26 -18.11
C TYR A 267 -15.94 14.64 -18.26
N GLU A 268 -15.23 15.66 -17.84
CA GLU A 268 -15.65 17.04 -17.97
C GLU A 268 -14.82 17.78 -19.03
N ALA A 269 -15.50 18.16 -20.11
CA ALA A 269 -14.96 19.12 -21.06
C ALA A 269 -15.04 20.52 -20.45
N ILE A 270 -14.09 20.89 -19.60
CA ILE A 270 -14.05 22.25 -19.07
C ILE A 270 -13.57 23.20 -20.19
N ILE A 271 -14.50 23.98 -20.72
CA ILE A 271 -14.17 25.07 -21.65
C ILE A 271 -13.67 26.27 -20.83
N ARG A 272 -12.44 26.15 -20.30
CA ARG A 272 -11.70 27.29 -19.79
C ARG A 272 -10.82 27.83 -20.91
N ILE A 273 -11.15 29.03 -21.40
CA ILE A 273 -10.25 29.74 -22.31
C ILE A 273 -9.09 30.28 -21.47
N ASN A 274 -7.90 29.72 -21.66
CA ASN A 274 -6.67 30.15 -21.02
C ASN A 274 -5.51 30.08 -22.01
N SER A 275 -4.29 30.40 -21.58
CA SER A 275 -3.10 30.38 -22.43
C SER A 275 -2.77 29.03 -23.06
N GLN A 276 -3.39 27.93 -22.58
CA GLN A 276 -3.22 26.57 -23.10
C GLN A 276 -4.36 26.15 -24.03
N SER A 277 -5.38 26.97 -24.19
CA SER A 277 -6.52 26.67 -25.08
C SER A 277 -6.10 26.92 -26.54
N GLY A 278 -6.26 25.89 -27.38
CA GLY A 278 -6.05 26.01 -28.81
C GLY A 278 -7.21 26.76 -29.53
N ARG A 279 -7.03 27.06 -30.82
CA ARG A 279 -8.17 27.51 -31.67
C ARG A 279 -9.17 26.36 -31.82
N ARG A 280 -10.45 26.67 -31.64
CA ARG A 280 -11.56 25.79 -32.06
C ARG A 280 -11.68 25.73 -33.54
#